data_a0ab283add67d47c54aa44ead472f9ca
#
_entry.id   a0ab283add67d47c54aa44ead472f9ca
#
_cell.length_a   1.000
_cell.length_b   1.000
_cell.length_c   1.000
_cell.angle_alpha   90.00
_cell.angle_beta   90.00
_cell.angle_gamma   90.00
#
_symmetry.space_group_name_H-M   'P 1'
#
loop_
_entity.id
_entity.type
_entity.pdbx_description
1 polymer ?
#
loop_
_entity_poly.entity_id
_entity_poly.type
_entity_poly.pdbx_seq_one_letter_code
_entity_poly.pdbx_strand_id
1 'polypeptide(L)'
;PSLVDPAYLLAEIMAKTQRGGQDVSLGECSGQGQMRLRPQAVTRALDNLIGNALRYGTKARLSYHLTDRALRLAVEDNGPGIPAPRREEALRPFARLDEARDPNHGGGVGLGLSIAADIARSHGGVLRLGQSADLGGLMAELVLAR
;
A
#
# COMPACT_ATOMS: atom_id res chain seq x y z
N PRO A 1 12.87 -10.94 12.04
CA PRO A 1 13.06 -9.59 11.48
C PRO A 1 14.51 -9.33 11.12
N SER A 2 14.69 -8.53 10.10
CA SER A 2 15.99 -8.16 9.58
C SER A 2 16.14 -6.65 9.55
N LEU A 3 17.37 -6.16 9.56
CA LEU A 3 17.64 -4.75 9.32
C LEU A 3 17.48 -4.49 7.82
N VAL A 4 16.61 -3.56 7.47
CA VAL A 4 16.24 -3.29 6.08
C VAL A 4 16.32 -1.79 5.82
N ASP A 5 16.90 -1.44 4.68
CA ASP A 5 16.88 -0.08 4.15
C ASP A 5 15.62 0.08 3.30
N PRO A 6 14.70 0.98 3.66
CA PRO A 6 13.47 1.16 2.89
C PRO A 6 13.71 1.53 1.43
N ALA A 7 14.76 2.29 1.14
CA ALA A 7 15.07 2.65 -0.24
C ALA A 7 15.38 1.41 -1.08
N TYR A 8 16.12 0.49 -0.52
CA TYR A 8 16.45 -0.76 -1.19
C TYR A 8 15.22 -1.63 -1.40
N LEU A 9 14.37 -1.72 -0.38
CA LEU A 9 13.13 -2.50 -0.47
C LEU A 9 12.23 -1.97 -1.58
N LEU A 10 12.03 -0.65 -1.66
CA LEU A 10 11.21 -0.05 -2.70
C LEU A 10 11.84 -0.21 -4.08
N ALA A 11 13.16 -0.13 -4.17
CA ALA A 11 13.84 -0.32 -5.45
C ALA A 11 13.60 -1.73 -6.01
N GLU A 12 13.61 -2.74 -5.15
CA GLU A 12 13.32 -4.10 -5.57
C GLU A 12 11.87 -4.25 -6.06
N ILE A 13 10.92 -3.65 -5.35
CA ILE A 13 9.52 -3.69 -5.73
C ILE A 13 9.30 -2.96 -7.04
N MET A 14 9.94 -1.79 -7.22
CA MET A 14 9.85 -1.03 -8.46
C MET A 14 10.39 -1.83 -9.65
N ALA A 15 11.52 -2.50 -9.48
CA ALA A 15 12.10 -3.31 -10.54
C ALA A 15 11.14 -4.45 -10.96
N LYS A 16 10.51 -5.07 -9.97
CA LYS A 16 9.56 -6.15 -10.22
C LYS A 16 8.32 -5.65 -10.98
N THR A 17 7.76 -4.51 -10.56
CA THR A 17 6.56 -3.95 -11.22
C THR A 17 6.87 -3.51 -12.65
N GLN A 18 8.04 -2.94 -12.86
CA GLN A 18 8.46 -2.51 -14.21
C GLN A 18 8.66 -3.71 -15.13
N ARG A 19 9.23 -4.81 -14.64
CA ARG A 19 9.34 -6.03 -15.43
C ARG A 19 7.97 -6.60 -15.81
N GLY A 20 6.97 -6.39 -14.95
CA GLY A 20 5.59 -6.81 -15.25
C GLY A 20 4.82 -5.84 -16.13
N GLY A 21 5.43 -4.74 -16.58
CA GLY A 21 4.78 -3.76 -17.43
C GLY A 21 3.73 -2.91 -16.72
N GLN A 22 3.79 -2.83 -15.40
CA GLN A 22 2.82 -2.08 -14.60
C GLN A 22 3.23 -0.61 -14.51
N ASP A 23 2.24 0.29 -14.49
CA ASP A 23 2.49 1.73 -14.38
C ASP A 23 2.60 2.10 -12.90
N VAL A 24 3.78 1.87 -12.35
CA VAL A 24 4.12 2.20 -10.98
C VAL A 24 5.32 3.12 -10.99
N SER A 25 5.21 4.26 -10.31
CA SER A 25 6.28 5.24 -10.21
C SER A 25 6.71 5.42 -8.77
N LEU A 26 7.90 5.99 -8.58
CA LEU A 26 8.41 6.34 -7.27
C LEU A 26 8.14 7.81 -7.02
N GLY A 27 7.50 8.13 -5.92
CA GLY A 27 7.22 9.49 -5.51
C GLY A 27 8.29 10.03 -4.58
N GLU A 28 7.90 10.97 -3.72
CA GLU A 28 8.81 11.59 -2.77
C GLU A 28 9.18 10.62 -1.67
N CYS A 29 10.48 10.54 -1.37
CA CYS A 29 11.00 9.67 -0.32
C CYS A 29 11.91 10.47 0.57
N SER A 30 11.86 10.21 1.88
CA SER A 30 12.68 10.92 2.85
C SER A 30 13.17 10.02 3.98
N GLY A 31 14.27 10.43 4.59
CA GLY A 31 14.89 9.70 5.69
C GLY A 31 15.90 8.69 5.20
N GLN A 32 16.91 8.44 6.02
CA GLN A 32 17.98 7.48 5.73
C GLN A 32 18.16 6.55 6.91
N GLY A 33 18.60 5.35 6.61
CA GLY A 33 18.90 4.38 7.64
C GLY A 33 18.20 3.07 7.42
N GLN A 34 18.32 2.22 8.42
CA GLN A 34 17.74 0.89 8.42
C GLN A 34 16.83 0.74 9.62
N MET A 35 15.86 -0.15 9.49
CA MET A 35 15.03 -0.53 10.63
C MET A 35 14.76 -2.02 10.60
N ARG A 36 14.40 -2.56 11.74
CA ARG A 36 14.01 -3.96 11.83
C ARG A 36 12.59 -4.13 11.33
N LEU A 37 12.44 -5.00 10.36
CA LEU A 37 11.13 -5.41 9.87
C LEU A 37 11.24 -6.77 9.21
N ARG A 38 10.10 -7.35 8.89
CA ARG A 38 10.07 -8.61 8.16
C ARG A 38 9.92 -8.29 6.68
N PRO A 39 11.01 -8.39 5.89
CA PRO A 39 10.99 -7.89 4.52
C PRO A 39 9.99 -8.61 3.61
N GLN A 40 9.83 -9.92 3.78
CA GLN A 40 8.87 -10.67 2.98
C GLN A 40 7.44 -10.28 3.29
N ALA A 41 7.12 -10.07 4.57
CA ALA A 41 5.78 -9.65 4.97
C ALA A 41 5.47 -8.25 4.45
N VAL A 42 6.40 -7.31 4.59
CA VAL A 42 6.20 -5.94 4.12
C VAL A 42 6.09 -5.90 2.60
N THR A 43 6.91 -6.68 1.88
CA THR A 43 6.79 -6.81 0.43
C THR A 43 5.41 -7.33 0.05
N ARG A 44 4.89 -8.33 0.75
CA ARG A 44 3.55 -8.85 0.49
C ARG A 44 2.48 -7.78 0.71
N ALA A 45 2.61 -7.00 1.78
CA ALA A 45 1.67 -5.91 2.04
C ALA A 45 1.69 -4.88 0.89
N LEU A 46 2.88 -4.48 0.46
CA LEU A 46 3.01 -3.51 -0.62
C LEU A 46 2.51 -4.08 -1.96
N ASP A 47 2.80 -5.35 -2.25
CA ASP A 47 2.29 -5.99 -3.46
C ASP A 47 0.75 -6.00 -3.46
N ASN A 48 0.13 -6.27 -2.32
CA ASN A 48 -1.32 -6.23 -2.21
C ASN A 48 -1.88 -4.83 -2.40
N LEU A 49 -1.21 -3.82 -1.86
CA LEU A 49 -1.63 -2.42 -2.03
C LEU A 49 -1.46 -1.97 -3.49
N ILE A 50 -0.36 -2.35 -4.13
CA ILE A 50 -0.13 -2.03 -5.55
C ILE A 50 -1.16 -2.74 -6.42
N GLY A 51 -1.42 -4.02 -6.17
CA GLY A 51 -2.44 -4.77 -6.91
C GLY A 51 -3.81 -4.12 -6.79
N ASN A 52 -4.17 -3.69 -5.58
CA ASN A 52 -5.41 -2.97 -5.36
C ASN A 52 -5.45 -1.64 -6.12
N ALA A 53 -4.34 -0.89 -6.09
CA ALA A 53 -4.25 0.40 -6.79
C ALA A 53 -4.45 0.24 -8.29
N LEU A 54 -3.84 -0.77 -8.90
CA LEU A 54 -3.92 -0.99 -10.35
C LEU A 54 -5.20 -1.70 -10.77
N ARG A 55 -5.93 -2.29 -9.83
CA ARG A 55 -7.23 -2.88 -10.11
C ARG A 55 -8.30 -1.79 -10.30
N TYR A 56 -8.25 -0.74 -9.51
CA TYR A 56 -9.25 0.33 -9.53
C TYR A 56 -8.79 1.58 -10.27
N GLY A 57 -7.48 1.79 -10.36
CA GLY A 57 -6.88 2.86 -11.13
C GLY A 57 -6.04 2.32 -12.26
N THR A 58 -5.33 3.23 -12.93
CA THR A 58 -4.40 2.90 -14.01
C THR A 58 -2.96 3.18 -13.66
N LYS A 59 -2.73 3.89 -12.55
CA LYS A 59 -1.40 4.28 -12.08
C LYS A 59 -1.29 4.09 -10.59
N ALA A 60 -0.11 3.73 -10.14
CA ALA A 60 0.22 3.71 -8.72
C ALA A 60 1.53 4.45 -8.49
N ARG A 61 1.66 5.07 -7.32
CA ARG A 61 2.88 5.77 -6.93
C ARG A 61 3.28 5.34 -5.53
N LEU A 62 4.53 4.91 -5.40
CA LEU A 62 5.11 4.50 -4.13
C LEU A 62 5.93 5.62 -3.52
N SER A 63 5.86 5.77 -2.21
CA SER A 63 6.73 6.69 -1.49
C SER A 63 7.01 6.14 -0.10
N TYR A 64 8.08 6.64 0.54
CA TYR A 64 8.37 6.30 1.92
C TYR A 64 8.88 7.50 2.69
N HIS A 65 8.63 7.50 3.99
CA HIS A 65 9.18 8.48 4.90
C HIS A 65 9.63 7.76 6.15
N LEU A 66 10.94 7.75 6.37
CA LEU A 66 11.54 7.13 7.54
C LEU A 66 11.87 8.21 8.55
N THR A 67 11.28 8.09 9.74
CA THR A 67 11.55 8.99 10.86
C THR A 67 12.16 8.19 12.02
N ASP A 68 12.45 8.85 13.12
CA ASP A 68 12.95 8.17 14.33
C ASP A 68 11.94 7.22 14.93
N ARG A 69 10.66 7.41 14.66
CA ARG A 69 9.58 6.66 15.30
C ARG A 69 8.91 5.64 14.41
N ALA A 70 8.92 5.87 13.10
CA ALA A 70 8.14 5.05 12.19
C ALA A 70 8.69 5.09 10.77
N LEU A 71 8.33 4.05 10.03
CA LEU A 71 8.42 4.05 8.58
C LEU A 71 7.02 4.13 8.00
N ARG A 72 6.77 5.13 7.17
CA ARG A 72 5.51 5.26 6.44
C ARG A 72 5.74 4.91 4.98
N LEU A 73 5.01 3.93 4.50
CA LEU A 73 5.08 3.48 3.10
C LEU A 73 3.71 3.74 2.48
N ALA A 74 3.67 4.61 1.48
CA ALA A 74 2.42 4.99 0.86
C ALA A 74 2.30 4.45 -0.55
N VAL A 75 1.10 3.97 -0.89
CA VAL A 75 0.71 3.61 -2.25
C VAL A 75 -0.48 4.47 -2.61
N GLU A 76 -0.32 5.32 -3.60
CA GLU A 76 -1.37 6.20 -4.09
C GLU A 76 -1.80 5.79 -5.48
N ASP A 77 -3.06 6.03 -5.82
CA ASP A 77 -3.58 5.69 -7.14
C ASP A 77 -4.49 6.79 -7.68
N ASN A 78 -4.85 6.66 -8.94
CA ASN A 78 -5.74 7.58 -9.64
C ASN A 78 -7.15 6.99 -9.85
N GLY A 79 -7.50 5.98 -9.06
CA GLY A 79 -8.83 5.37 -9.14
C GLY A 79 -9.90 6.20 -8.43
N PRO A 80 -11.06 5.60 -8.17
CA PRO A 80 -12.17 6.33 -7.55
C PRO A 80 -11.99 6.63 -6.06
N GLY A 81 -11.01 6.01 -5.41
CA GLY A 81 -10.83 6.15 -3.97
C GLY A 81 -11.91 5.43 -3.17
N ILE A 82 -11.86 5.63 -1.86
CA ILE A 82 -12.83 5.07 -0.93
C ILE A 82 -13.37 6.22 -0.09
N PRO A 83 -14.69 6.46 -0.09
CA PRO A 83 -15.27 7.53 0.72
C PRO A 83 -14.92 7.35 2.20
N ALA A 84 -14.67 8.46 2.88
CA ALA A 84 -14.24 8.43 4.27
C ALA A 84 -15.13 7.56 5.17
N PRO A 85 -16.48 7.62 5.06
CA PRO A 85 -17.33 6.78 5.91
C PRO A 85 -17.16 5.27 5.68
N ARG A 86 -16.61 4.86 4.56
CA ARG A 86 -16.46 3.45 4.21
C ARG A 86 -15.04 2.90 4.39
N ARG A 87 -14.09 3.73 4.79
CA ARG A 87 -12.68 3.32 4.88
C ARG A 87 -12.46 2.24 5.93
N GLU A 88 -13.09 2.38 7.09
CA GLU A 88 -12.95 1.38 8.13
C GLU A 88 -13.51 0.01 7.69
N GLU A 89 -14.65 0.02 7.05
CA GLU A 89 -15.24 -1.19 6.48
C GLU A 89 -14.31 -1.85 5.46
N ALA A 90 -13.64 -1.06 4.65
CA ALA A 90 -12.76 -1.56 3.60
C ALA A 90 -11.55 -2.34 4.16
N LEU A 91 -11.19 -2.14 5.41
CA LEU A 91 -10.09 -2.85 6.06
C LEU A 91 -10.48 -4.22 6.59
N ARG A 92 -11.78 -4.55 6.59
CA ARG A 92 -12.25 -5.83 7.09
C ARG A 92 -12.00 -6.94 6.06
N PRO A 93 -11.76 -8.17 6.53
CA PRO A 93 -11.63 -9.31 5.61
C PRO A 93 -12.89 -9.47 4.77
N PHE A 94 -12.71 -9.81 3.49
CA PHE A 94 -13.79 -10.05 2.54
C PHE A 94 -14.65 -8.83 2.22
N ALA A 95 -14.23 -7.63 2.61
CA ALA A 95 -14.94 -6.42 2.23
C ALA A 95 -14.82 -6.20 0.72
N ARG A 96 -15.95 -5.98 0.04
CA ARG A 96 -16.00 -5.84 -1.41
C ARG A 96 -16.81 -4.61 -1.78
N LEU A 97 -16.21 -3.45 -1.58
CA LEU A 97 -16.90 -2.18 -1.83
C LEU A 97 -17.19 -1.95 -3.31
N ASP A 98 -16.47 -2.64 -4.18
CA ASP A 98 -16.61 -2.50 -5.62
C ASP A 98 -17.78 -3.30 -6.21
N GLU A 99 -18.35 -4.23 -5.48
CA GLU A 99 -19.42 -5.10 -6.01
C GLU A 99 -20.60 -4.31 -6.55
N ALA A 100 -21.01 -3.25 -5.85
CA ALA A 100 -22.13 -2.44 -6.27
C ALA A 100 -21.82 -1.55 -7.46
N ARG A 101 -20.52 -1.33 -7.77
CA ARG A 101 -20.06 -0.45 -8.83
C ARG A 101 -19.70 -1.20 -10.10
N ASP A 102 -19.05 -2.35 -9.95
CA ASP A 102 -18.61 -3.15 -11.08
C ASP A 102 -18.42 -4.61 -10.65
N PRO A 103 -19.46 -5.41 -10.74
CA PRO A 103 -19.37 -6.81 -10.32
C PRO A 103 -18.40 -7.65 -11.18
N ASN A 104 -18.05 -7.17 -12.36
CA ASN A 104 -17.12 -7.88 -13.23
C ASN A 104 -15.68 -7.43 -13.04
N HIS A 105 -15.45 -6.41 -12.25
CA HIS A 105 -14.16 -5.77 -12.16
C HIS A 105 -13.13 -6.63 -11.47
N GLY A 106 -13.51 -7.43 -10.53
CA GLY A 106 -12.53 -8.11 -9.77
C GLY A 106 -12.83 -9.54 -9.41
N GLY A 107 -11.84 -10.40 -9.56
CA GLY A 107 -11.92 -11.77 -9.09
C GLY A 107 -11.39 -11.96 -7.67
N GLY A 108 -10.99 -10.90 -6.99
CA GLY A 108 -10.42 -11.01 -5.66
C GLY A 108 -11.47 -11.30 -4.59
N VAL A 109 -11.01 -11.80 -3.45
CA VAL A 109 -11.87 -12.14 -2.32
C VAL A 109 -11.97 -11.02 -1.29
N GLY A 110 -11.41 -9.84 -1.57
CA GLY A 110 -11.49 -8.70 -0.65
C GLY A 110 -10.52 -8.78 0.52
N LEU A 111 -9.39 -9.46 0.36
CA LEU A 111 -8.42 -9.65 1.44
C LEU A 111 -7.22 -8.71 1.37
N GLY A 112 -7.00 -8.03 0.23
CA GLY A 112 -5.78 -7.26 0.02
C GLY A 112 -5.51 -6.21 1.08
N LEU A 113 -6.49 -5.37 1.37
CA LEU A 113 -6.34 -4.32 2.38
C LEU A 113 -6.27 -4.90 3.80
N SER A 114 -7.06 -5.91 4.10
CA SER A 114 -7.04 -6.52 5.43
C SER A 114 -5.71 -7.22 5.72
N ILE A 115 -5.12 -7.87 4.72
CA ILE A 115 -3.81 -8.49 4.87
C ILE A 115 -2.75 -7.44 5.15
N ALA A 116 -2.75 -6.34 4.39
CA ALA A 116 -1.82 -5.25 4.64
C ALA A 116 -2.02 -4.65 6.03
N ALA A 117 -3.26 -4.48 6.46
CA ALA A 117 -3.57 -3.97 7.80
C ALA A 117 -3.03 -4.91 8.90
N ASP A 118 -3.18 -6.21 8.73
CA ASP A 118 -2.66 -7.19 9.69
C ASP A 118 -1.13 -7.15 9.75
N ILE A 119 -0.48 -7.00 8.62
CA ILE A 119 0.98 -6.91 8.56
C ILE A 119 1.45 -5.64 9.27
N ALA A 120 0.77 -4.51 9.07
CA ALA A 120 1.09 -3.28 9.79
C ALA A 120 0.96 -3.47 11.30
N ARG A 121 -0.13 -4.07 11.75
CA ARG A 121 -0.33 -4.33 13.19
C ARG A 121 0.74 -5.24 13.76
N SER A 122 1.18 -6.24 13.01
CA SER A 122 2.26 -7.13 13.45
C SER A 122 3.61 -6.43 13.57
N HIS A 123 3.74 -5.25 12.98
CA HIS A 123 4.92 -4.39 13.08
C HIS A 123 4.68 -3.20 14.04
N GLY A 124 3.67 -3.29 14.88
CA GLY A 124 3.38 -2.24 15.85
C GLY A 124 2.77 -0.98 15.28
N GLY A 125 2.23 -1.05 14.07
CA GLY A 125 1.70 0.09 13.37
C GLY A 125 0.26 -0.09 12.91
N VAL A 126 -0.08 0.58 11.82
CA VAL A 126 -1.45 0.64 11.32
C VAL A 126 -1.44 0.89 9.81
N LEU A 127 -2.47 0.42 9.12
CA LEU A 127 -2.76 0.84 7.75
C LEU A 127 -3.78 1.96 7.79
N ARG A 128 -3.44 3.10 7.19
CA ARG A 128 -4.33 4.26 7.07
C ARG A 128 -4.79 4.41 5.65
N LEU A 129 -6.06 4.74 5.48
CA LEU A 129 -6.62 5.04 4.16
C LEU A 129 -7.00 6.51 4.10
N GLY A 130 -6.69 7.15 2.99
CA GLY A 130 -7.01 8.54 2.75
C GLY A 130 -7.22 8.79 1.27
N GLN A 131 -7.26 10.05 0.90
CA GLN A 131 -7.38 10.46 -0.49
C GLN A 131 -6.02 10.93 -0.99
N SER A 132 -5.66 10.51 -2.21
CA SER A 132 -4.47 11.01 -2.88
C SER A 132 -4.75 12.40 -3.44
N ALA A 133 -4.13 13.43 -2.86
CA ALA A 133 -4.32 14.79 -3.32
C ALA A 133 -3.77 14.98 -4.74
N ASP A 134 -2.67 14.31 -5.05
CA ASP A 134 -1.99 14.47 -6.34
C ASP A 134 -2.62 13.64 -7.46
N LEU A 135 -3.06 12.43 -7.16
CA LEU A 135 -3.56 11.50 -8.18
C LEU A 135 -5.09 11.39 -8.18
N GLY A 136 -5.74 11.85 -7.13
CA GLY A 136 -7.19 11.90 -7.05
C GLY A 136 -7.87 10.64 -6.54
N GLY A 137 -7.16 9.56 -6.37
CA GLY A 137 -7.72 8.30 -5.90
C GLY A 137 -7.41 8.01 -4.43
N LEU A 138 -7.14 6.74 -4.14
CA LEU A 138 -6.85 6.28 -2.79
C LEU A 138 -5.38 6.51 -2.41
N MET A 139 -5.16 6.89 -1.17
CA MET A 139 -3.84 6.83 -0.54
C MET A 139 -3.90 5.78 0.56
N ALA A 140 -3.14 4.72 0.41
CA ALA A 140 -3.02 3.67 1.43
C ALA A 140 -1.64 3.78 2.05
N GLU A 141 -1.58 4.09 3.34
CA GLU A 141 -0.32 4.32 4.05
C GLU A 141 -0.09 3.24 5.08
N LEU A 142 0.96 2.47 4.87
CA LEU A 142 1.39 1.42 5.78
C LEU A 142 2.36 2.06 6.77
N VAL A 143 1.96 2.14 8.03
CA VAL A 143 2.77 2.73 9.10
C VAL A 143 3.35 1.60 9.93
N LEU A 144 4.68 1.54 10.03
CA LEU A 144 5.39 0.53 10.79
C LEU A 144 6.16 1.21 11.92
N ALA A 145 6.04 0.70 13.14
CA ALA A 145 6.79 1.24 14.27
C ALA A 145 8.28 0.91 14.12
N ARG A 146 9.12 1.90 14.39
CA ARG A 146 10.57 1.74 14.33
C ARG A 146 11.17 1.36 15.67
#